data_bdc50ce68e637052c9ef6f0949bd1626
#
_entry.id   bdc50ce68e637052c9ef6f0949bd1626
#
_cell.length_a   1.000
_cell.length_b   1.000
_cell.length_c   1.000
_cell.angle_alpha   90.00
_cell.angle_beta   90.00
_cell.angle_gamma   90.00
#
_symmetry.space_group_name_H-M   'P 1'
#
loop_
_entity.id
_entity.type
_entity.pdbx_description
1 polymer ?
#
loop_
_entity_poly.entity_id
_entity_poly.type
_entity_poly.pdbx_seq_one_letter_code
_entity_poly.pdbx_strand_id
1 'polypeptide(L)'
;DFENPAQMNELTRLAKHPKFKGVRPMIQDIPDVDWMLRDDVQWAYQALIDLDLTFDALGFAQHMPNFLTLAHRYPDLRMVYDHCMKPQIREQQSGKNAFSDWASGITALATQTHGVCKLSALVTEADAGWMPEDIAPFARHVLDSFGADRVMWGSDWPVSRLQSEYAVWLHMAQEFAAHLSADEQAAVFGGTATAFYRL
;
A
#
# COMPACT_ATOMS: atom_id res chain seq x y z
N ASP A 1 6.49 10.65 -14.75
CA ASP A 1 6.88 9.58 -15.68
C ASP A 1 8.32 9.15 -15.37
N PHE A 2 8.50 7.93 -14.86
CA PHE A 2 9.81 7.39 -14.44
C PHE A 2 10.69 6.98 -15.63
N GLU A 3 10.11 6.75 -16.77
CA GLU A 3 10.86 6.41 -18.00
C GLU A 3 11.49 7.63 -18.67
N ASN A 4 11.25 8.83 -18.14
CA ASN A 4 11.76 10.08 -18.69
C ASN A 4 12.57 10.87 -17.65
N PRO A 5 13.92 10.75 -17.63
CA PRO A 5 14.77 11.46 -16.69
C PRO A 5 14.67 12.99 -16.78
N ALA A 6 14.19 13.55 -17.89
CA ALA A 6 13.95 14.99 -18.01
C ALA A 6 12.86 15.50 -17.04
N GLN A 7 12.03 14.60 -16.49
CA GLN A 7 11.04 14.92 -15.45
C GLN A 7 11.67 15.25 -14.08
N MET A 8 12.98 15.08 -13.89
CA MET A 8 13.68 15.45 -12.65
C MET A 8 13.45 16.92 -12.28
N ASN A 9 13.46 17.82 -13.25
CA ASN A 9 13.20 19.25 -13.00
C ASN A 9 11.78 19.49 -12.46
N GLU A 10 10.79 18.80 -13.02
CA GLU A 10 9.41 18.90 -12.57
C GLU A 10 9.22 18.29 -11.18
N LEU A 11 9.82 17.14 -10.90
CA LEU A 11 9.82 16.53 -9.58
C LEU A 11 10.43 17.46 -8.53
N THR A 12 11.58 18.07 -8.83
CA THR A 12 12.25 19.05 -7.98
C THR A 12 11.38 20.30 -7.75
N ARG A 13 10.66 20.75 -8.76
CA ARG A 13 9.73 21.87 -8.64
C ARG A 13 8.56 21.53 -7.72
N LEU A 14 7.97 20.35 -7.88
CA LEU A 14 6.85 19.88 -7.07
C LEU A 14 7.26 19.63 -5.61
N ALA A 15 8.46 19.11 -5.38
CA ALA A 15 9.00 18.85 -4.04
C ALA A 15 9.10 20.11 -3.16
N LYS A 16 9.15 21.31 -3.77
CA LYS A 16 9.13 22.58 -3.03
C LYS A 16 7.74 22.90 -2.42
N HIS A 17 6.70 22.23 -2.85
CA HIS A 17 5.36 22.47 -2.34
C HIS A 17 5.15 21.67 -1.05
N PRO A 18 4.79 22.29 0.10
CA PRO A 18 4.75 21.63 1.40
C PRO A 18 3.76 20.47 1.49
N LYS A 19 2.75 20.42 0.62
CA LYS A 19 1.76 19.34 0.55
C LYS A 19 2.13 18.23 -0.45
N PHE A 20 3.22 18.38 -1.20
CA PHE A 20 3.70 17.33 -2.10
C PHE A 20 4.60 16.38 -1.30
N LYS A 21 4.13 15.16 -1.05
CA LYS A 21 4.79 14.22 -0.13
C LYS A 21 5.44 13.05 -0.84
N GLY A 22 4.99 12.71 -2.03
CA GLY A 22 5.50 11.54 -2.73
C GLY A 22 4.87 11.35 -4.10
N VAL A 23 5.17 10.23 -4.71
CA VAL A 23 4.66 9.85 -6.03
C VAL A 23 4.12 8.42 -6.00
N ARG A 24 3.14 8.17 -6.88
CA ARG A 24 2.53 6.87 -7.07
C ARG A 24 2.41 6.55 -8.56
N PRO A 25 3.37 5.84 -9.15
CA PRO A 25 3.21 5.27 -10.48
C PRO A 25 2.07 4.24 -10.48
N MET A 26 1.34 4.16 -11.59
CA MET A 26 0.26 3.18 -11.77
C MET A 26 0.83 1.82 -12.21
N ILE A 27 1.71 1.22 -11.40
CA ILE A 27 2.43 -0.02 -11.73
C ILE A 27 1.46 -1.16 -12.02
N GLN A 28 0.34 -1.21 -11.32
CA GLN A 28 -0.71 -2.21 -11.56
C GLN A 28 -1.20 -2.27 -13.00
N ASP A 29 -1.11 -1.15 -13.74
CA ASP A 29 -1.61 -1.03 -15.12
C ASP A 29 -0.50 -1.22 -16.17
N ILE A 30 0.74 -1.47 -15.73
CA ILE A 30 1.90 -1.70 -16.60
C ILE A 30 2.00 -3.20 -16.87
N PRO A 31 1.98 -3.65 -18.15
CA PRO A 31 2.03 -5.08 -18.49
C PRO A 31 3.33 -5.78 -18.07
N ASP A 32 4.44 -5.04 -18.04
CA ASP A 32 5.75 -5.55 -17.61
C ASP A 32 5.80 -5.58 -16.07
N VAL A 33 5.69 -6.77 -15.50
CA VAL A 33 5.73 -6.99 -14.05
C VAL A 33 7.07 -6.55 -13.43
N ASP A 34 8.15 -6.55 -14.22
CA ASP A 34 9.49 -6.18 -13.80
C ASP A 34 9.82 -4.70 -14.05
N TRP A 35 8.85 -3.92 -14.57
CA TRP A 35 9.04 -2.51 -14.91
C TRP A 35 9.77 -1.72 -13.84
N MET A 36 9.42 -1.92 -12.57
CA MET A 36 10.02 -1.19 -11.44
C MET A 36 11.50 -1.50 -11.22
N LEU A 37 12.00 -2.63 -11.77
CA LEU A 37 13.40 -3.05 -11.64
C LEU A 37 14.24 -2.68 -12.86
N ARG A 38 13.65 -2.15 -13.92
CA ARG A 38 14.35 -1.73 -15.15
C ARG A 38 15.35 -0.61 -14.85
N ASP A 39 16.45 -0.60 -15.57
CA ASP A 39 17.54 0.37 -15.35
C ASP A 39 17.12 1.82 -15.67
N ASP A 40 16.26 2.02 -16.66
CA ASP A 40 15.80 3.34 -17.11
C ASP A 40 14.89 4.06 -16.10
N VAL A 41 14.32 3.37 -15.11
CA VAL A 41 13.49 3.96 -14.06
C VAL A 41 14.21 4.16 -12.72
N GLN A 42 15.43 3.61 -12.55
CA GLN A 42 16.13 3.61 -11.25
C GLN A 42 16.50 5.01 -10.77
N TRP A 43 16.75 5.96 -11.67
CA TRP A 43 17.04 7.36 -11.32
C TRP A 43 15.93 7.98 -10.43
N ALA A 44 14.68 7.57 -10.65
CA ALA A 44 13.55 8.15 -9.95
C ALA A 44 13.53 7.77 -8.46
N TYR A 45 13.91 6.54 -8.12
CA TYR A 45 13.97 6.12 -6.71
C TYR A 45 15.06 6.87 -5.94
N GLN A 46 16.24 7.04 -6.56
CA GLN A 46 17.29 7.85 -5.96
C GLN A 46 16.84 9.31 -5.79
N ALA A 47 16.17 9.87 -6.79
CA ALA A 47 15.63 11.22 -6.72
C ALA A 47 14.58 11.38 -5.60
N LEU A 48 13.76 10.37 -5.33
CA LEU A 48 12.81 10.41 -4.21
C LEU A 48 13.54 10.43 -2.86
N ILE A 49 14.59 9.64 -2.71
CA ILE A 49 15.44 9.65 -1.50
C ILE A 49 16.07 11.04 -1.32
N ASP A 50 16.73 11.57 -2.35
CA ASP A 50 17.43 12.85 -2.30
C ASP A 50 16.49 14.04 -2.01
N LEU A 51 15.24 13.96 -2.43
CA LEU A 51 14.21 14.97 -2.22
C LEU A 51 13.33 14.70 -0.99
N ASP A 52 13.62 13.65 -0.21
CA ASP A 52 12.86 13.24 0.97
C ASP A 52 11.36 13.00 0.68
N LEU A 53 11.06 12.40 -0.47
CA LEU A 53 9.72 12.05 -0.92
C LEU A 53 9.42 10.58 -0.66
N THR A 54 8.13 10.24 -0.60
CA THR A 54 7.66 8.85 -0.47
C THR A 54 7.41 8.22 -1.84
N PHE A 55 7.51 6.90 -1.86
CA PHE A 55 7.09 6.06 -2.98
C PHE A 55 5.87 5.24 -2.56
N ASP A 56 4.71 5.53 -3.16
CA ASP A 56 3.49 4.78 -2.94
C ASP A 56 3.44 3.62 -3.95
N ALA A 57 3.72 2.41 -3.46
CA ALA A 57 3.86 1.20 -4.26
C ALA A 57 2.48 0.60 -4.59
N LEU A 58 1.88 1.05 -5.70
CA LEU A 58 0.59 0.56 -6.19
C LEU A 58 0.79 -0.61 -7.14
N GLY A 59 0.47 -1.81 -6.68
CA GLY A 59 0.59 -3.04 -7.46
C GLY A 59 -0.35 -4.13 -6.97
N PHE A 60 -0.31 -5.27 -7.65
CA PHE A 60 -0.99 -6.51 -7.25
C PHE A 60 -0.03 -7.44 -6.50
N ALA A 61 -0.56 -8.52 -5.93
CA ALA A 61 0.22 -9.54 -5.23
C ALA A 61 1.43 -10.05 -6.03
N GLN A 62 1.30 -10.19 -7.36
CA GLN A 62 2.39 -10.61 -8.24
C GLN A 62 3.61 -9.67 -8.25
N HIS A 63 3.45 -8.41 -7.86
CA HIS A 63 4.54 -7.43 -7.81
C HIS A 63 5.32 -7.45 -6.49
N MET A 64 4.83 -8.15 -5.45
CA MET A 64 5.46 -8.14 -4.13
C MET A 64 6.93 -8.59 -4.13
N PRO A 65 7.35 -9.63 -4.88
CA PRO A 65 8.76 -10.00 -4.96
C PRO A 65 9.64 -8.89 -5.53
N ASN A 66 9.12 -8.12 -6.48
CA ASN A 66 9.83 -7.00 -7.08
C ASN A 66 9.90 -5.79 -6.15
N PHE A 67 8.83 -5.50 -5.39
CA PHE A 67 8.88 -4.48 -4.34
C PHE A 67 9.84 -4.85 -3.21
N LEU A 68 9.94 -6.12 -2.85
CA LEU A 68 10.93 -6.61 -1.90
C LEU A 68 12.36 -6.37 -2.41
N THR A 69 12.61 -6.72 -3.68
CA THR A 69 13.90 -6.46 -4.34
C THR A 69 14.21 -4.97 -4.39
N LEU A 70 13.23 -4.13 -4.71
CA LEU A 70 13.38 -2.68 -4.75
C LEU A 70 13.71 -2.10 -3.36
N ALA A 71 13.02 -2.56 -2.31
CA ALA A 71 13.27 -2.13 -0.94
C ALA A 71 14.69 -2.50 -0.47
N HIS A 72 15.20 -3.67 -0.85
CA HIS A 72 16.58 -4.06 -0.57
C HIS A 72 17.60 -3.24 -1.37
N ARG A 73 17.27 -2.87 -2.62
CA ARG A 73 18.15 -2.03 -3.47
C ARG A 73 18.22 -0.59 -2.96
N TYR A 74 17.12 -0.08 -2.40
CA TYR A 74 16.97 1.29 -1.91
C TYR A 74 16.45 1.31 -0.46
N PRO A 75 17.28 0.93 0.53
CA PRO A 75 16.83 0.82 1.93
C PRO A 75 16.37 2.13 2.55
N ASP A 76 16.83 3.27 2.02
CA ASP A 76 16.44 4.60 2.48
C ASP A 76 15.17 5.14 1.79
N LEU A 77 14.64 4.43 0.79
CA LEU A 77 13.40 4.80 0.12
C LEU A 77 12.20 4.57 1.04
N ARG A 78 11.50 5.64 1.40
CA ARG A 78 10.28 5.54 2.19
C ARG A 78 9.14 4.98 1.33
N MET A 79 8.87 3.68 1.49
CA MET A 79 7.85 2.96 0.72
C MET A 79 6.58 2.74 1.54
N VAL A 80 5.44 2.90 0.88
CA VAL A 80 4.16 2.42 1.39
C VAL A 80 3.52 1.47 0.38
N TYR A 81 3.09 0.30 0.86
CA TYR A 81 2.41 -0.71 0.05
C TYR A 81 0.92 -0.37 -0.01
N ASP A 82 0.48 0.15 -1.16
CA ASP A 82 -0.90 0.60 -1.35
C ASP A 82 -1.88 -0.57 -1.34
N HIS A 83 -3.03 -0.35 -0.69
CA HIS A 83 -4.20 -1.23 -0.77
C HIS A 83 -3.90 -2.69 -0.40
N CYS A 84 -3.04 -2.90 0.61
CA CYS A 84 -2.63 -4.25 1.05
C CYS A 84 -2.12 -5.12 -0.12
N MET A 85 -1.51 -4.50 -1.16
CA MET A 85 -1.09 -5.19 -2.39
C MET A 85 -2.23 -5.92 -3.10
N LYS A 86 -3.45 -5.41 -2.98
CA LYS A 86 -4.66 -5.85 -3.69
C LYS A 86 -4.84 -7.37 -3.71
N PRO A 87 -5.18 -7.98 -2.57
CA PRO A 87 -5.44 -9.42 -2.50
C PRO A 87 -6.61 -9.81 -3.40
N GLN A 88 -6.54 -10.99 -4.01
CA GLN A 88 -7.59 -11.49 -4.89
C GLN A 88 -8.75 -12.11 -4.07
N ILE A 89 -9.48 -11.27 -3.33
CA ILE A 89 -10.57 -11.70 -2.44
C ILE A 89 -11.68 -12.42 -3.22
N ARG A 90 -12.02 -11.95 -4.41
CA ARG A 90 -13.00 -12.61 -5.32
C ARG A 90 -12.63 -14.05 -5.61
N GLU A 91 -11.35 -14.31 -5.87
CA GLU A 91 -10.88 -15.68 -6.12
C GLU A 91 -11.01 -16.54 -4.88
N GLN A 92 -10.69 -16.00 -3.71
CA GLN A 92 -10.88 -16.69 -2.43
C GLN A 92 -12.36 -17.01 -2.18
N GLN A 93 -13.27 -16.07 -2.43
CA GLN A 93 -14.73 -16.27 -2.34
C GLN A 93 -15.22 -17.35 -3.30
N SER A 94 -14.58 -17.51 -4.46
CA SER A 94 -14.90 -18.57 -5.43
C SER A 94 -14.31 -19.96 -5.08
N GLY A 95 -13.67 -20.09 -3.92
CA GLY A 95 -13.09 -21.33 -3.41
C GLY A 95 -11.67 -21.62 -3.88
N LYS A 96 -10.99 -20.67 -4.53
CA LYS A 96 -9.56 -20.77 -4.84
C LYS A 96 -8.73 -20.34 -3.61
N ASN A 97 -7.56 -20.93 -3.45
CA ASN A 97 -6.64 -20.53 -2.36
C ASN A 97 -5.81 -19.30 -2.76
N ALA A 98 -6.44 -18.13 -2.74
CA ALA A 98 -5.78 -16.87 -3.06
C ALA A 98 -5.14 -16.20 -1.83
N PHE A 99 -5.52 -16.59 -0.62
CA PHE A 99 -5.02 -16.02 0.62
C PHE A 99 -3.57 -16.39 0.92
N SER A 100 -3.20 -17.66 0.76
CA SER A 100 -1.90 -18.19 1.23
C SER A 100 -0.70 -17.50 0.56
N ASP A 101 -0.73 -17.37 -0.76
CA ASP A 101 0.39 -16.78 -1.51
C ASP A 101 0.50 -15.28 -1.24
N TRP A 102 -0.64 -14.57 -1.21
CA TRP A 102 -0.68 -13.18 -0.84
C TRP A 102 -0.18 -12.95 0.59
N ALA A 103 -0.64 -13.74 1.57
CA ALA A 103 -0.24 -13.62 2.96
C ALA A 103 1.26 -13.85 3.15
N SER A 104 1.84 -14.80 2.42
CA SER A 104 3.29 -15.04 2.42
C SER A 104 4.07 -13.83 1.92
N GLY A 105 3.59 -13.20 0.83
CA GLY A 105 4.19 -11.98 0.29
C GLY A 105 4.08 -10.79 1.25
N ILE A 106 2.92 -10.57 1.88
CA ILE A 106 2.71 -9.53 2.91
C ILE A 106 3.65 -9.74 4.09
N THR A 107 3.76 -10.97 4.59
CA THR A 107 4.68 -11.29 5.69
C THR A 107 6.13 -11.01 5.30
N ALA A 108 6.53 -11.33 4.08
CA ALA A 108 7.90 -11.04 3.59
C ALA A 108 8.16 -9.53 3.54
N LEU A 109 7.24 -8.74 2.98
CA LEU A 109 7.35 -7.27 2.96
C LEU A 109 7.44 -6.69 4.38
N ALA A 110 6.59 -7.16 5.29
CA ALA A 110 6.55 -6.69 6.67
C ALA A 110 7.83 -7.00 7.47
N THR A 111 8.41 -8.20 7.26
CA THR A 111 9.55 -8.67 8.06
C THR A 111 10.90 -8.30 7.48
N GLN A 112 11.00 -8.10 6.15
CA GLN A 112 12.26 -7.89 5.45
C GLN A 112 12.44 -6.44 4.97
N THR A 113 11.47 -5.55 5.21
CA THR A 113 11.54 -4.14 4.82
C THR A 113 11.11 -3.21 5.96
N HIS A 114 11.42 -1.91 5.80
CA HIS A 114 10.95 -0.84 6.67
C HIS A 114 9.68 -0.16 6.15
N GLY A 115 9.10 -0.65 5.07
CA GLY A 115 7.90 -0.10 4.47
C GLY A 115 6.68 -0.18 5.39
N VAL A 116 5.70 0.68 5.12
CA VAL A 116 4.38 0.68 5.77
C VAL A 116 3.32 0.15 4.81
N CYS A 117 2.14 -0.19 5.32
CA CYS A 117 1.04 -0.72 4.50
C CYS A 117 -0.22 0.12 4.66
N LYS A 118 -0.92 0.40 3.56
CA LYS A 118 -2.25 1.02 3.58
C LYS A 118 -3.34 -0.04 3.71
N LEU A 119 -4.00 -0.06 4.86
CA LEU A 119 -5.25 -0.80 5.06
C LEU A 119 -6.38 -0.05 4.34
N SER A 120 -6.55 -0.34 3.07
CA SER A 120 -7.48 0.35 2.17
C SER A 120 -7.88 -0.55 1.01
N ALA A 121 -8.95 -0.19 0.30
CA ALA A 121 -9.44 -0.82 -0.94
C ALA A 121 -9.81 -2.31 -0.86
N LEU A 122 -9.79 -2.96 0.29
CA LEU A 122 -10.12 -4.39 0.39
C LEU A 122 -11.54 -4.69 -0.12
N VAL A 123 -12.47 -3.79 0.12
CA VAL A 123 -13.87 -3.94 -0.34
C VAL A 123 -13.99 -3.96 -1.86
N THR A 124 -13.11 -3.27 -2.59
CA THR A 124 -13.13 -3.24 -4.06
C THR A 124 -12.48 -4.46 -4.69
N GLU A 125 -11.74 -5.24 -3.91
CA GLU A 125 -11.15 -6.52 -4.35
C GLU A 125 -12.09 -7.72 -4.10
N ALA A 126 -13.21 -7.51 -3.40
CA ALA A 126 -14.25 -8.51 -3.16
C ALA A 126 -15.37 -8.46 -4.22
N ASP A 127 -16.16 -9.53 -4.31
CA ASP A 127 -17.36 -9.57 -5.15
C ASP A 127 -18.50 -8.74 -4.58
N ALA A 128 -19.47 -8.41 -5.43
CA ALA A 128 -20.72 -7.79 -4.98
C ALA A 128 -21.41 -8.69 -3.93
N GLY A 129 -21.86 -8.08 -2.83
CA GLY A 129 -22.47 -8.82 -1.74
C GLY A 129 -21.48 -9.47 -0.76
N TRP A 130 -20.22 -9.02 -0.78
CA TRP A 130 -19.22 -9.43 0.22
C TRP A 130 -19.74 -9.24 1.66
N MET A 131 -19.25 -10.09 2.55
CA MET A 131 -19.52 -10.01 3.99
C MET A 131 -18.21 -9.65 4.74
N PRO A 132 -18.29 -9.09 5.95
CA PRO A 132 -17.11 -8.79 6.76
C PRO A 132 -16.14 -9.96 6.90
N GLU A 133 -16.64 -11.19 6.96
CA GLU A 133 -15.87 -12.43 7.08
C GLU A 133 -15.00 -12.71 5.85
N ASP A 134 -15.37 -12.22 4.68
CA ASP A 134 -14.57 -12.37 3.44
C ASP A 134 -13.32 -11.49 3.50
N ILE A 135 -13.39 -10.35 4.17
CA ILE A 135 -12.36 -9.32 4.22
C ILE A 135 -11.49 -9.44 5.48
N ALA A 136 -12.10 -9.84 6.61
CA ALA A 136 -11.44 -9.89 7.91
C ALA A 136 -10.09 -10.65 7.92
N PRO A 137 -9.93 -11.82 7.27
CA PRO A 137 -8.65 -12.53 7.26
C PRO A 137 -7.52 -11.68 6.67
N PHE A 138 -7.80 -10.95 5.59
CA PHE A 138 -6.82 -10.11 4.91
C PHE A 138 -6.45 -8.88 5.75
N ALA A 139 -7.44 -8.18 6.29
CA ALA A 139 -7.22 -7.02 7.15
C ALA A 139 -6.42 -7.36 8.41
N ARG A 140 -6.80 -8.44 9.10
CA ARG A 140 -6.11 -8.92 10.30
C ARG A 140 -4.68 -9.34 10.00
N HIS A 141 -4.47 -10.08 8.91
CA HIS A 141 -3.11 -10.50 8.52
C HIS A 141 -2.18 -9.31 8.29
N VAL A 142 -2.68 -8.21 7.68
CA VAL A 142 -1.89 -6.98 7.52
C VAL A 142 -1.58 -6.34 8.87
N LEU A 143 -2.58 -6.20 9.76
CA LEU A 143 -2.39 -5.63 11.10
C LEU A 143 -1.38 -6.45 11.92
N ASP A 144 -1.51 -7.78 11.90
CA ASP A 144 -0.62 -8.70 12.63
C ASP A 144 0.81 -8.70 12.07
N SER A 145 0.96 -8.58 10.74
CA SER A 145 2.27 -8.66 10.10
C SER A 145 3.08 -7.37 10.24
N PHE A 146 2.46 -6.21 10.01
CA PHE A 146 3.13 -4.90 10.05
C PHE A 146 3.13 -4.25 11.44
N GLY A 147 2.13 -4.55 12.28
CA GLY A 147 1.90 -3.82 13.51
C GLY A 147 1.26 -2.45 13.29
N ALA A 148 0.65 -1.88 14.33
CA ALA A 148 -0.14 -0.66 14.23
C ALA A 148 0.67 0.58 13.80
N ASP A 149 1.93 0.64 14.16
CA ASP A 149 2.87 1.74 13.85
C ASP A 149 3.33 1.73 12.38
N ARG A 150 3.05 0.65 11.64
CA ARG A 150 3.35 0.53 10.21
C ARG A 150 2.13 0.21 9.34
N VAL A 151 0.92 0.38 9.88
CA VAL A 151 -0.32 0.31 9.13
C VAL A 151 -1.01 1.67 9.17
N MET A 152 -1.47 2.16 8.02
CA MET A 152 -2.31 3.35 7.93
C MET A 152 -3.63 3.03 7.24
N TRP A 153 -4.75 3.38 7.87
CA TRP A 153 -6.05 3.25 7.24
C TRP A 153 -6.22 4.27 6.11
N GLY A 154 -6.88 3.85 5.03
CA GLY A 154 -7.26 4.71 3.92
C GLY A 154 -8.68 4.41 3.43
N SER A 155 -9.41 5.46 3.08
CA SER A 155 -10.78 5.32 2.58
C SER A 155 -10.87 4.73 1.18
N ASP A 156 -9.83 4.94 0.37
CA ASP A 156 -9.85 4.69 -1.07
C ASP A 156 -11.02 5.40 -1.78
N TRP A 157 -11.56 6.48 -1.19
CA TRP A 157 -12.60 7.29 -1.80
C TRP A 157 -12.05 8.05 -3.01
N PRO A 158 -12.75 8.13 -4.15
CA PRO A 158 -14.12 7.65 -4.38
C PRO A 158 -14.24 6.21 -4.89
N VAL A 159 -13.13 5.50 -5.14
CA VAL A 159 -13.12 4.14 -5.72
C VAL A 159 -13.86 3.14 -4.82
N SER A 160 -13.72 3.26 -3.51
CA SER A 160 -14.45 2.43 -2.53
C SER A 160 -15.96 2.41 -2.76
N ARG A 161 -16.55 3.49 -3.32
CA ARG A 161 -17.99 3.55 -3.62
C ARG A 161 -18.49 2.57 -4.69
N LEU A 162 -17.58 1.92 -5.38
CA LEU A 162 -17.94 0.83 -6.29
C LEU A 162 -18.53 -0.38 -5.53
N GLN A 163 -18.17 -0.55 -4.25
CA GLN A 163 -18.53 -1.72 -3.45
C GLN A 163 -19.02 -1.41 -2.04
N SER A 164 -18.79 -0.18 -1.52
CA SER A 164 -19.13 0.19 -0.14
C SER A 164 -19.30 1.71 0.01
N GLU A 165 -20.12 2.13 0.94
CA GLU A 165 -20.14 3.52 1.41
C GLU A 165 -18.95 3.78 2.36
N TYR A 166 -18.46 5.03 2.38
CA TYR A 166 -17.33 5.43 3.22
C TYR A 166 -17.50 5.03 4.70
N ALA A 167 -18.67 5.32 5.27
CA ALA A 167 -18.94 5.05 6.67
C ALA A 167 -18.95 3.54 6.99
N VAL A 168 -19.43 2.72 6.06
CA VAL A 168 -19.42 1.26 6.20
C VAL A 168 -18.01 0.72 6.22
N TRP A 169 -17.17 1.14 5.27
CA TRP A 169 -15.77 0.73 5.23
C TRP A 169 -14.99 1.20 6.47
N LEU A 170 -15.20 2.46 6.91
CA LEU A 170 -14.57 2.96 8.11
C LEU A 170 -14.96 2.15 9.35
N HIS A 171 -16.26 1.93 9.55
CA HIS A 171 -16.76 1.15 10.70
C HIS A 171 -16.18 -0.26 10.70
N MET A 172 -16.19 -0.94 9.57
CA MET A 172 -15.65 -2.30 9.44
C MET A 172 -14.15 -2.33 9.72
N ALA A 173 -13.37 -1.37 9.23
CA ALA A 173 -11.94 -1.29 9.53
C ALA A 173 -11.69 -1.09 11.05
N GLN A 174 -12.56 -0.31 11.72
CA GLN A 174 -12.51 -0.14 13.17
C GLN A 174 -12.79 -1.47 13.91
N GLU A 175 -13.78 -2.23 13.46
CA GLU A 175 -14.07 -3.57 14.01
C GLU A 175 -12.90 -4.55 13.81
N PHE A 176 -12.22 -4.51 12.66
CA PHE A 176 -11.04 -5.34 12.44
C PHE A 176 -9.87 -4.96 13.36
N ALA A 177 -9.76 -3.69 13.73
CA ALA A 177 -8.75 -3.17 14.64
C ALA A 177 -9.17 -3.15 16.12
N ALA A 178 -10.38 -3.62 16.48
CA ALA A 178 -10.94 -3.51 17.83
C ALA A 178 -10.14 -4.26 18.91
N HIS A 179 -9.30 -5.22 18.51
CA HIS A 179 -8.42 -5.97 19.42
C HIS A 179 -7.14 -5.18 19.80
N LEU A 180 -6.83 -4.10 19.08
CA LEU A 180 -5.70 -3.22 19.35
C LEU A 180 -6.01 -2.27 20.53
N SER A 181 -4.98 -1.81 21.23
CA SER A 181 -5.11 -0.75 22.24
C SER A 181 -5.58 0.58 21.63
N ALA A 182 -6.05 1.50 22.46
CA ALA A 182 -6.49 2.82 22.00
C ALA A 182 -5.39 3.59 21.26
N ASP A 183 -4.13 3.51 21.73
CA ASP A 183 -3.00 4.16 21.09
C ASP A 183 -2.66 3.55 19.74
N GLU A 184 -2.72 2.22 19.63
CA GLU A 184 -2.51 1.50 18.38
C GLU A 184 -3.62 1.81 17.36
N GLN A 185 -4.89 1.87 17.80
CA GLN A 185 -5.99 2.31 16.93
C GLN A 185 -5.78 3.74 16.44
N ALA A 186 -5.35 4.67 17.33
CA ALA A 186 -5.03 6.04 16.94
C ALA A 186 -3.86 6.08 15.92
N ALA A 187 -2.86 5.20 16.05
CA ALA A 187 -1.80 5.07 15.06
C ALA A 187 -2.37 4.65 13.70
N VAL A 188 -3.12 3.56 13.64
CA VAL A 188 -3.71 3.04 12.39
C VAL A 188 -4.63 4.07 11.71
N PHE A 189 -5.48 4.77 12.46
CA PHE A 189 -6.48 5.67 11.89
C PHE A 189 -5.99 7.12 11.68
N GLY A 190 -4.70 7.40 11.88
CA GLY A 190 -4.16 8.73 11.56
C GLY A 190 -2.68 8.92 11.90
N GLY A 191 -2.22 8.44 13.05
CA GLY A 191 -0.87 8.67 13.54
C GLY A 191 0.21 8.18 12.59
N THR A 192 0.11 6.96 12.09
CA THR A 192 1.07 6.37 11.15
C THR A 192 1.15 7.16 9.84
N ALA A 193 -0.01 7.57 9.28
CA ALA A 193 -0.02 8.40 8.07
C ALA A 193 0.61 9.78 8.33
N THR A 194 0.30 10.39 9.48
CA THR A 194 0.88 11.69 9.89
C THR A 194 2.40 11.60 10.01
N ALA A 195 2.93 10.56 10.65
CA ALA A 195 4.36 10.36 10.81
C ALA A 195 5.04 10.05 9.47
N PHE A 196 4.46 9.13 8.69
CA PHE A 196 5.04 8.68 7.42
C PHE A 196 5.10 9.79 6.37
N TYR A 197 4.01 10.52 6.18
CA TYR A 197 3.95 11.62 5.21
C TYR A 197 4.37 12.97 5.77
N ARG A 198 4.71 13.06 7.08
CA ARG A 198 5.09 14.32 7.75
C ARG A 198 4.03 15.42 7.53
N LEU A 199 2.80 15.11 7.93
CA LEU A 199 1.64 16.00 7.79
C LEU A 199 1.59 17.03 8.92
#